data_5c6e586929a1f5510f73ce0024b0c439
#
_entry.id   5c6e586929a1f5510f73ce0024b0c439
#
_cell.length_a   1.000
_cell.length_b   1.000
_cell.length_c   1.000
_cell.angle_alpha   90.00
_cell.angle_beta   90.00
_cell.angle_gamma   90.00
#
_symmetry.space_group_name_H-M   'P 1'
#
loop_
_entity.id
_entity.type
_entity.pdbx_description
1 polymer ?
#
loop_
_entity_poly.entity_id
_entity_poly.type
_entity_poly.pdbx_seq_one_letter_code
_entity_poly.pdbx_strand_id
1 'polypeptide(L)'
;MKKCLSLLLALCLTLSLAACGAKDPQPDSGTDGSTPRGFRVAIIKQLDHASLDEIANAVAAELDQLAQTEGVKIEYEITSGQGDQTILKQLADQAIADGVDAIVPIATTAAQVSAVAAEDSLTPVVYAAISDPDTAKLTGIDYVTGTSDALNTEFIMDMMFAQNPNVAKVGLLYSLNEPNSAKPIADAKAYLDAKGITCIEQTANTNDEVVAAASALIAAGVDAVFTPTDNVIMAAEMAIAEDFAINGIPHYTGADSFVRNGAYATCGVNYTDLGTRTADLALKAMAEGMSGMEDYYLMDGGIITVNTDTAAMIGKQAEYSCFDSMGTVVEVITTKD
;
A
#
# COMPACT_ATOMS: atom_id res chain seq x y z
N MET A 1 -61.97 21.59 -36.54
CA MET A 1 -61.71 22.79 -37.36
C MET A 1 -60.26 23.07 -37.24
N LYS A 2 -59.38 22.41 -37.99
CA LYS A 2 -59.04 22.74 -39.38
C LYS A 2 -58.18 23.98 -39.46
N LYS A 3 -56.84 23.68 -39.73
CA LYS A 3 -56.02 24.36 -40.72
C LYS A 3 -55.77 25.84 -40.50
N CYS A 4 -54.49 26.10 -40.30
CA CYS A 4 -53.69 27.23 -40.77
C CYS A 4 -52.64 27.58 -39.71
N LEU A 5 -51.48 27.01 -39.82
CA LEU A 5 -50.24 27.65 -39.43
C LEU A 5 -49.06 26.86 -40.02
N SER A 6 -49.02 26.88 -41.34
CA SER A 6 -47.84 26.46 -42.10
C SER A 6 -47.63 27.57 -43.14
N LEU A 7 -46.87 28.59 -42.79
CA LEU A 7 -46.21 29.52 -43.74
C LEU A 7 -45.62 30.71 -42.96
N LEU A 8 -44.45 30.56 -42.45
CA LEU A 8 -43.59 31.69 -42.08
C LEU A 8 -42.25 31.15 -41.59
N LEU A 9 -41.55 30.47 -42.49
CA LEU A 9 -40.12 30.17 -42.27
C LEU A 9 -39.42 29.95 -43.62
N ALA A 10 -39.44 30.97 -44.43
CA ALA A 10 -38.63 31.00 -45.64
C ALA A 10 -38.56 32.45 -46.14
N LEU A 11 -37.72 33.26 -45.51
CA LEU A 11 -37.17 34.46 -46.16
C LEU A 11 -36.21 35.20 -45.25
N CYS A 12 -34.97 34.76 -45.18
CA CYS A 12 -33.80 35.59 -44.80
C CYS A 12 -32.50 34.84 -45.16
N LEU A 13 -32.41 34.51 -46.43
CA LEU A 13 -31.13 34.19 -47.09
C LEU A 13 -31.05 35.10 -48.27
N THR A 14 -30.36 36.22 -48.17
CA THR A 14 -29.58 36.82 -49.27
C THR A 14 -28.91 38.11 -48.80
N LEU A 15 -27.72 38.28 -49.26
CA LEU A 15 -26.84 39.49 -49.38
C LEU A 15 -26.06 39.89 -48.13
N SER A 16 -24.80 39.51 -48.21
CA SER A 16 -23.66 40.47 -48.25
C SER A 16 -22.37 39.78 -48.68
N LEU A 17 -22.19 39.67 -49.96
CA LEU A 17 -20.87 39.59 -50.59
C LEU A 17 -20.43 41.02 -50.88
N ALA A 18 -19.29 41.44 -50.34
CA ALA A 18 -18.26 42.25 -50.95
C ALA A 18 -17.46 43.08 -49.94
N ALA A 19 -16.23 42.65 -49.66
CA ALA A 19 -15.08 43.56 -49.58
C ALA A 19 -13.82 42.73 -49.59
N CYS A 20 -13.21 42.58 -50.76
CA CYS A 20 -11.79 42.21 -50.89
C CYS A 20 -10.91 43.34 -50.34
N GLY A 21 -10.05 42.96 -49.40
CA GLY A 21 -8.90 43.75 -48.98
C GLY A 21 -7.77 42.77 -48.66
N ALA A 22 -6.86 42.55 -49.63
CA ALA A 22 -5.67 41.77 -49.43
C ALA A 22 -4.78 42.47 -48.43
N LYS A 23 -4.45 41.75 -47.33
CA LYS A 23 -3.26 41.97 -46.50
C LYS A 23 -2.52 40.67 -46.43
N ASP A 24 -1.20 40.75 -46.69
CA ASP A 24 -0.26 39.65 -46.57
C ASP A 24 -0.39 38.93 -45.23
N PRO A 25 -0.27 37.59 -45.17
CA PRO A 25 -0.23 36.87 -43.93
C PRO A 25 1.13 37.08 -43.27
N GLN A 26 1.15 37.94 -42.25
CA GLN A 26 2.23 37.93 -41.29
C GLN A 26 2.19 36.57 -40.57
N PRO A 27 3.31 35.87 -40.38
CA PRO A 27 3.30 34.62 -39.62
C PRO A 27 2.93 34.97 -38.17
N ASP A 28 1.74 34.58 -37.78
CA ASP A 28 1.28 34.60 -36.43
C ASP A 28 2.16 33.60 -35.63
N SER A 29 3.09 34.14 -34.86
CA SER A 29 3.79 33.38 -33.84
C SER A 29 2.78 33.13 -32.73
N GLY A 30 1.86 32.19 -33.01
CA GLY A 30 1.00 31.63 -31.99
C GLY A 30 1.88 30.90 -30.99
N THR A 31 2.17 31.57 -29.89
CA THR A 31 2.47 30.86 -28.65
C THR A 31 1.26 29.98 -28.38
N ASP A 32 1.41 28.70 -28.70
CA ASP A 32 0.48 27.67 -28.33
C ASP A 32 0.43 27.66 -26.79
N GLY A 33 -0.52 28.42 -26.26
CA GLY A 33 -0.85 28.47 -24.83
C GLY A 33 -1.67 27.24 -24.47
N SER A 34 -1.19 26.05 -24.80
CA SER A 34 -1.72 24.83 -24.22
C SER A 34 -1.34 24.88 -22.75
N THR A 35 -2.30 25.20 -21.91
CA THR A 35 -2.19 24.90 -20.46
C THR A 35 -1.72 23.46 -20.35
N PRO A 36 -0.61 23.17 -19.64
CA PRO A 36 -0.16 21.80 -19.49
C PRO A 36 -1.35 20.95 -19.03
N ARG A 37 -1.63 19.86 -19.75
CA ARG A 37 -2.67 18.91 -19.35
C ARG A 37 -2.27 18.41 -17.96
N GLY A 38 -3.14 18.60 -16.98
CA GLY A 38 -2.94 18.06 -15.65
C GLY A 38 -3.03 16.55 -15.66
N PHE A 39 -2.45 15.91 -14.65
CA PHE A 39 -2.54 14.48 -14.41
C PHE A 39 -3.67 14.17 -13.43
N ARG A 40 -4.24 12.98 -13.55
CA ARG A 40 -5.25 12.44 -12.61
C ARG A 40 -4.80 11.08 -12.12
N VAL A 41 -4.84 10.86 -10.81
CA VAL A 41 -4.38 9.64 -10.15
C VAL A 41 -5.49 9.06 -9.29
N ALA A 42 -5.74 7.75 -9.42
CA ALA A 42 -6.60 7.02 -8.49
C ALA A 42 -5.73 6.27 -7.47
N ILE A 43 -5.82 6.63 -6.20
CA ILE A 43 -5.16 5.93 -5.09
C ILE A 43 -6.18 4.98 -4.47
N ILE A 44 -5.93 3.66 -4.56
CA ILE A 44 -6.89 2.62 -4.16
C ILE A 44 -6.28 1.77 -3.05
N LYS A 45 -6.71 1.97 -1.81
CA LYS A 45 -6.31 1.13 -0.67
C LYS A 45 -7.06 -0.20 -0.71
N GLN A 46 -6.39 -1.30 -0.33
CA GLN A 46 -7.04 -2.60 -0.18
C GLN A 46 -8.13 -2.55 0.89
N LEU A 47 -7.82 -1.97 2.05
CA LEU A 47 -8.76 -1.71 3.15
C LEU A 47 -8.25 -0.54 4.02
N ASP A 48 -8.97 -0.21 5.08
CA ASP A 48 -8.63 0.90 5.97
C ASP A 48 -7.92 0.39 7.23
N HIS A 49 -6.67 0.77 7.42
CA HIS A 49 -5.88 0.65 8.64
C HIS A 49 -4.63 1.53 8.58
N ALA A 50 -3.98 1.72 9.73
CA ALA A 50 -2.89 2.68 9.91
C ALA A 50 -1.78 2.60 8.86
N SER A 51 -1.33 1.39 8.46
CA SER A 51 -0.26 1.23 7.46
C SER A 51 -0.66 1.77 6.09
N LEU A 52 -1.85 1.35 5.59
CA LEU A 52 -2.29 1.74 4.25
C LEU A 52 -2.71 3.21 4.21
N ASP A 53 -3.20 3.75 5.33
CA ASP A 53 -3.51 5.17 5.46
C ASP A 53 -2.23 6.01 5.45
N GLU A 54 -1.17 5.58 6.13
CA GLU A 54 0.14 6.24 6.10
C GLU A 54 0.70 6.29 4.69
N ILE A 55 0.70 5.16 3.97
CA ILE A 55 1.17 5.09 2.57
C ILE A 55 0.34 6.02 1.67
N ALA A 56 -0.99 5.94 1.74
CA ALA A 56 -1.88 6.76 0.92
C ALA A 56 -1.68 8.25 1.16
N ASN A 57 -1.54 8.65 2.43
CA ASN A 57 -1.28 10.04 2.81
C ASN A 57 0.11 10.51 2.34
N ALA A 58 1.12 9.66 2.41
CA ALA A 58 2.46 9.97 1.91
C ALA A 58 2.49 10.13 0.39
N VAL A 59 1.79 9.23 -0.35
CA VAL A 59 1.60 9.36 -1.80
C VAL A 59 0.94 10.70 -2.13
N ALA A 60 -0.16 11.02 -1.45
CA ALA A 60 -0.91 12.27 -1.69
C ALA A 60 -0.06 13.52 -1.41
N ALA A 61 0.65 13.54 -0.28
CA ALA A 61 1.52 14.64 0.11
C ALA A 61 2.66 14.87 -0.91
N GLU A 62 3.26 13.79 -1.41
CA GLU A 62 4.31 13.89 -2.41
C GLU A 62 3.76 14.33 -3.77
N LEU A 63 2.59 13.84 -4.20
CA LEU A 63 1.93 14.34 -5.41
C LEU A 63 1.64 15.84 -5.34
N ASP A 64 1.22 16.36 -4.18
CA ASP A 64 1.01 17.78 -3.94
C ASP A 64 2.34 18.58 -4.04
N GLN A 65 3.43 18.02 -3.50
CA GLN A 65 4.77 18.63 -3.58
C GLN A 65 5.29 18.64 -5.03
N LEU A 66 5.17 17.50 -5.72
CA LEU A 66 5.56 17.36 -7.13
C LEU A 66 4.77 18.29 -8.05
N ALA A 67 3.46 18.46 -7.80
CA ALA A 67 2.63 19.42 -8.54
C ALA A 67 3.17 20.85 -8.44
N GLN A 68 3.66 21.23 -7.26
CA GLN A 68 4.24 22.57 -7.04
C GLN A 68 5.64 22.70 -7.67
N THR A 69 6.50 21.71 -7.50
CA THR A 69 7.90 21.75 -7.96
C THR A 69 8.02 21.67 -9.47
N GLU A 70 7.22 20.82 -10.11
CA GLU A 70 7.21 20.64 -11.57
C GLU A 70 6.28 21.64 -12.28
N GLY A 71 5.47 22.40 -11.53
CA GLY A 71 4.52 23.36 -12.09
C GLY A 71 3.40 22.72 -12.92
N VAL A 72 3.03 21.48 -12.59
CA VAL A 72 1.97 20.72 -13.25
C VAL A 72 0.76 20.58 -12.32
N LYS A 73 -0.43 20.42 -12.90
CA LYS A 73 -1.62 20.13 -12.09
C LYS A 73 -1.69 18.62 -11.89
N ILE A 74 -1.79 18.15 -10.63
CA ILE A 74 -2.07 16.74 -10.29
C ILE A 74 -3.33 16.72 -9.44
N GLU A 75 -4.33 15.96 -9.88
CA GLU A 75 -5.55 15.70 -9.14
C GLU A 75 -5.54 14.22 -8.74
N TYR A 76 -5.94 13.91 -7.51
CA TYR A 76 -6.03 12.53 -7.07
C TYR A 76 -7.27 12.31 -6.21
N GLU A 77 -7.70 11.05 -6.16
CA GLU A 77 -8.76 10.57 -5.28
C GLU A 77 -8.25 9.36 -4.50
N ILE A 78 -8.51 9.33 -3.18
CA ILE A 78 -8.17 8.20 -2.32
C ILE A 78 -9.46 7.44 -2.02
N THR A 79 -9.47 6.15 -2.37
CA THR A 79 -10.61 5.25 -2.13
C THR A 79 -10.15 3.99 -1.42
N SER A 80 -11.11 3.22 -0.87
CA SER A 80 -10.85 1.98 -0.16
C SER A 80 -11.75 0.85 -0.65
N GLY A 81 -11.13 -0.30 -0.92
CA GLY A 81 -11.84 -1.53 -1.27
C GLY A 81 -12.44 -2.27 -0.08
N GLN A 82 -12.15 -1.82 1.15
CA GLN A 82 -12.68 -2.39 2.39
C GLN A 82 -12.49 -3.90 2.54
N GLY A 83 -11.41 -4.44 1.94
CA GLY A 83 -11.11 -5.87 1.91
C GLY A 83 -11.96 -6.70 0.95
N ASP A 84 -12.82 -6.08 0.13
CA ASP A 84 -13.68 -6.77 -0.85
C ASP A 84 -13.11 -6.62 -2.26
N GLN A 85 -12.75 -7.75 -2.88
CA GLN A 85 -12.21 -7.79 -4.24
C GLN A 85 -13.18 -7.26 -5.30
N THR A 86 -14.50 -7.39 -5.06
CA THR A 86 -15.52 -6.86 -5.98
C THR A 86 -15.52 -5.34 -5.95
N ILE A 87 -15.41 -4.74 -4.76
CA ILE A 87 -15.29 -3.29 -4.60
C ILE A 87 -13.97 -2.80 -5.23
N LEU A 88 -12.84 -3.48 -4.97
CA LEU A 88 -11.55 -3.14 -5.59
C LEU A 88 -11.65 -3.12 -7.11
N LYS A 89 -12.29 -4.15 -7.69
CA LYS A 89 -12.50 -4.20 -9.15
C LYS A 89 -13.35 -3.04 -9.64
N GLN A 90 -14.44 -2.72 -8.97
CA GLN A 90 -15.30 -1.60 -9.35
C GLN A 90 -14.56 -0.27 -9.31
N LEU A 91 -13.73 -0.03 -8.27
CA LEU A 91 -12.91 1.18 -8.16
C LEU A 91 -11.88 1.29 -9.28
N ALA A 92 -11.19 0.19 -9.60
CA ALA A 92 -10.22 0.17 -10.69
C ALA A 92 -10.89 0.38 -12.07
N ASP A 93 -12.01 -0.31 -12.35
CA ASP A 93 -12.77 -0.14 -13.58
C ASP A 93 -13.28 1.31 -13.72
N GLN A 94 -13.77 1.91 -12.61
CA GLN A 94 -14.24 3.30 -12.60
C GLN A 94 -13.11 4.27 -12.87
N ALA A 95 -11.94 4.10 -12.24
CA ALA A 95 -10.75 4.92 -12.46
C ALA A 95 -10.34 4.93 -13.96
N ILE A 96 -10.34 3.75 -14.58
CA ILE A 96 -10.05 3.61 -16.02
C ILE A 96 -11.12 4.30 -16.87
N ALA A 97 -12.39 4.11 -16.56
CA ALA A 97 -13.49 4.76 -17.29
C ALA A 97 -13.46 6.29 -17.18
N ASP A 98 -13.06 6.82 -16.03
CA ASP A 98 -12.84 8.25 -15.80
C ASP A 98 -11.58 8.78 -16.50
N GLY A 99 -10.75 7.89 -17.04
CA GLY A 99 -9.54 8.19 -17.79
C GLY A 99 -8.47 8.81 -16.90
N VAL A 100 -8.15 8.18 -15.77
CA VAL A 100 -6.99 8.55 -14.95
C VAL A 100 -5.70 8.28 -15.72
N ASP A 101 -4.65 9.02 -15.41
CA ASP A 101 -3.33 8.88 -16.03
C ASP A 101 -2.48 7.80 -15.33
N ALA A 102 -2.82 7.47 -14.08
CA ALA A 102 -2.25 6.34 -13.33
C ALA A 102 -3.19 5.85 -12.23
N ILE A 103 -3.08 4.56 -11.89
CA ILE A 103 -3.68 3.96 -10.70
C ILE A 103 -2.55 3.63 -9.73
N VAL A 104 -2.72 4.05 -8.46
CA VAL A 104 -1.80 3.72 -7.36
C VAL A 104 -2.53 2.79 -6.38
N PRO A 105 -2.52 1.47 -6.63
CA PRO A 105 -3.10 0.51 -5.71
C PRO A 105 -2.14 0.25 -4.54
N ILE A 106 -2.67 0.18 -3.33
CA ILE A 106 -1.90 -0.05 -2.11
C ILE A 106 -2.26 -1.43 -1.57
N ALA A 107 -1.26 -2.29 -1.36
CA ALA A 107 -1.29 -3.69 -0.99
C ALA A 107 -1.63 -4.67 -2.14
N THR A 108 -1.30 -5.96 -1.91
CA THR A 108 -1.17 -6.98 -2.96
C THR A 108 -2.46 -7.25 -3.72
N THR A 109 -3.58 -7.44 -3.01
CA THR A 109 -4.86 -7.75 -3.68
C THR A 109 -5.35 -6.56 -4.51
N ALA A 110 -5.19 -5.31 -4.01
CA ALA A 110 -5.53 -4.11 -4.76
C ALA A 110 -4.67 -3.98 -6.04
N ALA A 111 -3.37 -4.28 -5.94
CA ALA A 111 -2.46 -4.24 -7.09
C ALA A 111 -2.81 -5.29 -8.15
N GLN A 112 -3.07 -6.54 -7.73
CA GLN A 112 -3.46 -7.61 -8.64
C GLN A 112 -4.75 -7.30 -9.38
N VAL A 113 -5.77 -6.79 -8.67
CA VAL A 113 -7.07 -6.43 -9.27
C VAL A 113 -6.92 -5.25 -10.23
N SER A 114 -6.13 -4.23 -9.86
CA SER A 114 -5.87 -3.06 -10.71
C SER A 114 -5.07 -3.41 -11.96
N ALA A 115 -4.07 -4.29 -11.85
CA ALA A 115 -3.29 -4.76 -13.00
C ALA A 115 -4.19 -5.49 -14.02
N VAL A 116 -5.07 -6.39 -13.53
CA VAL A 116 -6.05 -7.08 -14.41
C VAL A 116 -7.04 -6.09 -15.05
N ALA A 117 -7.55 -5.13 -14.28
CA ALA A 117 -8.48 -4.14 -14.81
C ALA A 117 -7.86 -3.26 -15.91
N ALA A 118 -6.57 -2.95 -15.78
CA ALA A 118 -5.83 -2.07 -16.72
C ALA A 118 -5.32 -2.79 -17.99
N GLU A 119 -5.49 -4.12 -18.12
CA GLU A 119 -4.92 -4.93 -19.22
C GLU A 119 -5.27 -4.40 -20.62
N ASP A 120 -6.51 -4.04 -20.86
CA ASP A 120 -6.96 -3.54 -22.16
C ASP A 120 -6.61 -2.05 -22.41
N SER A 121 -6.59 -1.25 -21.35
CA SER A 121 -6.35 0.20 -21.44
C SER A 121 -4.88 0.55 -21.42
N LEU A 122 -4.03 -0.32 -20.86
CA LEU A 122 -2.64 -0.10 -20.54
C LEU A 122 -2.41 1.15 -19.67
N THR A 123 -3.41 1.50 -18.86
CA THR A 123 -3.29 2.57 -17.88
C THR A 123 -2.17 2.22 -16.89
N PRO A 124 -1.19 3.08 -16.65
CA PRO A 124 -0.11 2.83 -15.71
C PRO A 124 -0.63 2.42 -14.33
N VAL A 125 -0.15 1.28 -13.83
CA VAL A 125 -0.41 0.79 -12.48
C VAL A 125 0.90 0.86 -11.70
N VAL A 126 0.95 1.73 -10.70
CA VAL A 126 2.13 1.96 -9.87
C VAL A 126 1.80 1.56 -8.43
N TYR A 127 2.02 0.30 -8.11
CA TYR A 127 1.62 -0.24 -6.81
C TYR A 127 2.51 0.22 -5.66
N ALA A 128 1.96 0.19 -4.45
CA ALA A 128 2.67 0.44 -3.20
C ALA A 128 2.61 -0.75 -2.27
N ALA A 129 3.74 -1.07 -1.61
CA ALA A 129 3.87 -2.06 -0.55
C ALA A 129 3.46 -3.47 -0.98
N ILE A 130 4.17 -4.01 -1.96
CA ILE A 130 4.03 -5.42 -2.36
C ILE A 130 5.24 -6.19 -1.85
N SER A 131 5.00 -7.14 -0.93
CA SER A 131 6.08 -7.86 -0.26
C SER A 131 6.81 -8.85 -1.18
N ASP A 132 6.13 -9.43 -2.16
CA ASP A 132 6.72 -10.33 -3.15
C ASP A 132 6.05 -10.11 -4.52
N PRO A 133 6.53 -9.14 -5.34
CA PRO A 133 5.96 -8.84 -6.64
C PRO A 133 5.98 -10.00 -7.63
N ASP A 134 7.00 -10.87 -7.55
CA ASP A 134 7.13 -12.04 -8.45
C ASP A 134 6.04 -13.07 -8.14
N THR A 135 5.87 -13.45 -6.88
CA THR A 135 4.82 -14.38 -6.45
C THR A 135 3.42 -13.77 -6.67
N ALA A 136 3.28 -12.45 -6.51
CA ALA A 136 2.05 -11.73 -6.81
C ALA A 136 1.74 -11.64 -8.32
N LYS A 137 2.69 -12.03 -9.20
CA LYS A 137 2.59 -11.95 -10.67
C LYS A 137 2.38 -10.51 -11.16
N LEU A 138 3.12 -9.59 -10.57
CA LEU A 138 3.11 -8.17 -10.91
C LEU A 138 4.39 -7.73 -11.62
N THR A 139 5.26 -8.67 -12.01
CA THR A 139 6.51 -8.44 -12.75
C THR A 139 6.37 -8.86 -14.21
N GLY A 140 7.18 -8.26 -15.10
CA GLY A 140 7.17 -8.54 -16.53
C GLY A 140 5.91 -8.05 -17.25
N ILE A 141 5.20 -7.04 -16.71
CA ILE A 141 4.00 -6.43 -17.29
C ILE A 141 4.31 -4.99 -17.66
N ASP A 142 4.32 -4.67 -18.95
CA ASP A 142 4.80 -3.39 -19.49
C ASP A 142 4.12 -2.12 -18.93
N TYR A 143 2.94 -2.24 -18.33
CA TYR A 143 2.18 -1.12 -17.73
C TYR A 143 2.12 -1.19 -16.20
N VAL A 144 2.91 -2.05 -15.56
CA VAL A 144 2.92 -2.24 -14.09
C VAL A 144 4.32 -2.02 -13.53
N THR A 145 4.43 -1.26 -12.47
CA THR A 145 5.61 -1.07 -11.64
C THR A 145 5.20 -0.72 -10.22
N GLY A 146 6.12 -0.45 -9.32
CA GLY A 146 5.78 0.03 -7.98
C GLY A 146 6.89 -0.14 -6.96
N THR A 147 6.52 -0.15 -5.69
CA THR A 147 7.44 -0.29 -4.56
C THR A 147 7.19 -1.58 -3.79
N SER A 148 8.29 -2.26 -3.44
CA SER A 148 8.26 -3.48 -2.62
C SER A 148 8.74 -3.20 -1.20
N ASP A 149 7.99 -3.72 -0.23
CA ASP A 149 8.32 -3.75 1.20
C ASP A 149 8.78 -5.15 1.65
N ALA A 150 9.50 -5.87 0.80
CA ALA A 150 9.92 -7.24 1.06
C ALA A 150 10.49 -7.42 2.46
N LEU A 151 9.90 -8.35 3.22
CA LEU A 151 10.22 -8.58 4.62
C LEU A 151 11.45 -9.49 4.75
N ASN A 152 12.41 -9.08 5.57
CA ASN A 152 13.49 -9.97 6.01
C ASN A 152 13.04 -10.80 7.22
N THR A 153 12.26 -11.86 6.93
CA THR A 153 11.69 -12.73 7.97
C THR A 153 12.75 -13.38 8.83
N GLU A 154 13.87 -13.82 8.25
CA GLU A 154 14.98 -14.43 9.00
C GLU A 154 15.54 -13.46 10.03
N PHE A 155 15.72 -12.19 9.67
CA PHE A 155 16.21 -11.18 10.59
C PHE A 155 15.25 -10.94 11.78
N ILE A 156 13.93 -10.95 11.54
CA ILE A 156 12.95 -10.85 12.63
C ILE A 156 13.00 -12.09 13.53
N MET A 157 13.18 -13.28 12.97
CA MET A 157 13.42 -14.47 13.78
C MET A 157 14.72 -14.35 14.59
N ASP A 158 15.82 -13.84 13.99
CA ASP A 158 17.06 -13.59 14.70
C ASP A 158 16.88 -12.60 15.86
N MET A 159 16.09 -11.53 15.69
CA MET A 159 15.70 -10.61 16.76
C MET A 159 15.00 -11.36 17.91
N MET A 160 14.04 -12.21 17.59
CA MET A 160 13.29 -13.00 18.58
C MET A 160 14.24 -13.88 19.42
N PHE A 161 15.20 -14.56 18.79
CA PHE A 161 16.15 -15.42 19.49
C PHE A 161 17.28 -14.62 20.17
N ALA A 162 17.66 -13.45 19.67
CA ALA A 162 18.59 -12.56 20.35
C ALA A 162 17.98 -12.03 21.65
N GLN A 163 16.71 -11.70 21.62
CA GLN A 163 15.95 -11.21 22.77
C GLN A 163 15.68 -12.33 23.79
N ASN A 164 15.26 -13.52 23.34
CA ASN A 164 15.03 -14.67 24.21
C ASN A 164 15.56 -15.96 23.56
N PRO A 165 16.80 -16.38 23.95
CA PRO A 165 17.40 -17.61 23.40
C PRO A 165 16.69 -18.92 23.85
N ASN A 166 15.74 -18.84 24.80
CA ASN A 166 15.00 -20.00 25.30
C ASN A 166 13.62 -20.17 24.65
N VAL A 167 13.32 -19.44 23.61
CA VAL A 167 12.08 -19.64 22.83
C VAL A 167 12.03 -21.09 22.34
N ALA A 168 10.96 -21.81 22.68
CA ALA A 168 10.73 -23.20 22.31
C ALA A 168 9.46 -23.39 21.48
N LYS A 169 8.53 -22.44 21.56
CA LYS A 169 7.24 -22.49 20.89
C LYS A 169 6.85 -21.12 20.34
N VAL A 170 6.66 -21.01 19.04
CA VAL A 170 6.29 -19.77 18.35
C VAL A 170 4.92 -19.89 17.73
N GLY A 171 4.07 -18.89 17.99
CA GLY A 171 2.79 -18.72 17.31
C GLY A 171 2.98 -18.02 15.98
N LEU A 172 2.35 -18.54 14.91
CA LEU A 172 2.27 -17.86 13.62
C LEU A 172 0.82 -17.45 13.39
N LEU A 173 0.56 -16.15 13.34
CA LEU A 173 -0.78 -15.57 13.19
C LEU A 173 -0.87 -14.83 11.85
N TYR A 174 -1.76 -15.28 10.98
CA TYR A 174 -1.89 -14.71 9.63
C TYR A 174 -3.25 -15.02 8.98
N SER A 175 -3.55 -14.37 7.85
CA SER A 175 -4.73 -14.64 7.04
C SER A 175 -4.39 -15.45 5.80
N LEU A 176 -5.22 -16.47 5.51
CA LEU A 176 -5.12 -17.23 4.26
C LEU A 176 -5.60 -16.43 3.04
N ASN A 177 -6.34 -15.34 3.26
CA ASN A 177 -6.81 -14.44 2.20
C ASN A 177 -5.78 -13.36 1.84
N GLU A 178 -4.63 -13.33 2.52
CA GLU A 178 -3.53 -12.38 2.28
C GLU A 178 -2.37 -13.06 1.56
N PRO A 179 -2.25 -12.88 0.21
CA PRO A 179 -1.19 -13.53 -0.57
C PRO A 179 0.22 -13.13 -0.11
N ASN A 180 0.40 -11.88 0.36
CA ASN A 180 1.65 -11.35 0.91
C ASN A 180 2.12 -12.08 2.18
N SER A 181 1.23 -12.76 2.92
CA SER A 181 1.60 -13.52 4.11
C SER A 181 2.22 -14.87 3.79
N ALA A 182 1.96 -15.45 2.60
CA ALA A 182 2.34 -16.82 2.29
C ALA A 182 3.86 -17.07 2.36
N LYS A 183 4.67 -16.23 1.69
CA LYS A 183 6.13 -16.38 1.69
C LYS A 183 6.75 -16.12 3.06
N PRO A 184 6.49 -15.02 3.77
CA PRO A 184 7.05 -14.79 5.10
C PRO A 184 6.70 -15.90 6.11
N ILE A 185 5.49 -16.46 6.06
CA ILE A 185 5.10 -17.58 6.91
C ILE A 185 5.88 -18.85 6.55
N ALA A 186 6.06 -19.13 5.25
CA ALA A 186 6.87 -20.27 4.84
C ALA A 186 8.35 -20.13 5.27
N ASP A 187 8.93 -18.93 5.13
CA ASP A 187 10.30 -18.62 5.56
C ASP A 187 10.44 -18.75 7.09
N ALA A 188 9.49 -18.22 7.88
CA ALA A 188 9.47 -18.38 9.34
C ALA A 188 9.41 -19.86 9.75
N LYS A 189 8.54 -20.66 9.12
CA LYS A 189 8.44 -22.10 9.40
C LYS A 189 9.75 -22.81 9.10
N ALA A 190 10.35 -22.56 7.93
CA ALA A 190 11.61 -23.18 7.56
C ALA A 190 12.74 -22.83 8.55
N TYR A 191 12.82 -21.56 8.98
CA TYR A 191 13.77 -21.11 9.98
C TYR A 191 13.58 -21.81 11.34
N LEU A 192 12.33 -21.86 11.82
CA LEU A 192 11.99 -22.46 13.11
C LEU A 192 12.21 -23.99 13.10
N ASP A 193 11.81 -24.65 12.02
CA ASP A 193 12.04 -26.09 11.83
C ASP A 193 13.52 -26.44 11.86
N ALA A 194 14.36 -25.64 11.20
CA ALA A 194 15.83 -25.82 11.20
C ALA A 194 16.45 -25.71 12.61
N LYS A 195 15.80 -24.97 13.52
CA LYS A 195 16.20 -24.85 14.93
C LYS A 195 15.51 -25.86 15.86
N GLY A 196 14.59 -26.66 15.36
CA GLY A 196 13.80 -27.61 16.15
C GLY A 196 12.77 -26.94 17.07
N ILE A 197 12.31 -25.75 16.73
CA ILE A 197 11.33 -24.95 17.46
C ILE A 197 9.90 -25.34 17.03
N THR A 198 9.01 -25.51 18.01
CA THR A 198 7.61 -25.85 17.71
C THR A 198 6.84 -24.63 17.18
N CYS A 199 6.22 -24.77 15.99
CA CYS A 199 5.30 -23.79 15.44
C CYS A 199 3.86 -24.14 15.77
N ILE A 200 3.06 -23.14 16.17
CA ILE A 200 1.61 -23.23 16.28
C ILE A 200 1.00 -22.21 15.35
N GLU A 201 0.33 -22.67 14.30
CA GLU A 201 -0.32 -21.79 13.33
C GLU A 201 -1.77 -21.53 13.74
N GLN A 202 -2.16 -20.27 13.70
CA GLN A 202 -3.55 -19.82 13.77
C GLN A 202 -3.83 -18.88 12.60
N THR A 203 -4.95 -19.11 11.93
CA THR A 203 -5.37 -18.29 10.79
C THR A 203 -6.70 -17.62 11.09
N ALA A 204 -6.85 -16.40 10.54
CA ALA A 204 -8.04 -15.60 10.69
C ALA A 204 -8.30 -14.76 9.43
N ASN A 205 -9.58 -14.52 9.11
CA ASN A 205 -9.97 -13.73 7.94
C ASN A 205 -10.92 -12.58 8.31
N THR A 206 -11.26 -12.46 9.58
CA THR A 206 -12.09 -11.36 10.15
C THR A 206 -11.53 -10.93 11.49
N ASN A 207 -11.85 -9.73 11.95
CA ASN A 207 -11.40 -9.20 13.24
C ASN A 207 -11.79 -10.13 14.41
N ASP A 208 -13.00 -10.67 14.41
CA ASP A 208 -13.46 -11.58 15.48
C ASP A 208 -12.65 -12.89 15.48
N GLU A 209 -12.32 -13.42 14.30
CA GLU A 209 -11.47 -14.59 14.17
C GLU A 209 -10.02 -14.29 14.63
N VAL A 210 -9.50 -13.08 14.40
CA VAL A 210 -8.17 -12.67 14.88
C VAL A 210 -8.12 -12.69 16.41
N VAL A 211 -9.11 -12.13 17.09
CA VAL A 211 -9.21 -12.16 18.56
C VAL A 211 -9.29 -13.60 19.08
N ALA A 212 -10.08 -14.45 18.42
CA ALA A 212 -10.18 -15.86 18.80
C ALA A 212 -8.84 -16.61 18.56
N ALA A 213 -8.16 -16.36 17.47
CA ALA A 213 -6.87 -16.94 17.12
C ALA A 213 -5.76 -16.51 18.10
N ALA A 214 -5.70 -15.23 18.48
CA ALA A 214 -4.79 -14.73 19.49
C ALA A 214 -5.02 -15.41 20.85
N SER A 215 -6.28 -15.51 21.28
CA SER A 215 -6.65 -16.23 22.51
C SER A 215 -6.22 -17.69 22.48
N ALA A 216 -6.34 -18.36 21.32
CA ALA A 216 -5.91 -19.75 21.14
C ALA A 216 -4.38 -19.90 21.25
N LEU A 217 -3.59 -18.95 20.72
CA LEU A 217 -2.14 -18.93 20.85
C LEU A 217 -1.71 -18.72 22.32
N ILE A 218 -2.36 -17.79 23.02
CA ILE A 218 -2.14 -17.58 24.47
C ILE A 218 -2.42 -18.86 25.25
N ALA A 219 -3.56 -19.51 25.01
CA ALA A 219 -3.93 -20.76 25.67
C ALA A 219 -2.97 -21.91 25.35
N ALA A 220 -2.37 -21.92 24.16
CA ALA A 220 -1.37 -22.90 23.77
C ALA A 220 0.00 -22.66 24.44
N GLY A 221 0.18 -21.53 25.12
CA GLY A 221 1.42 -21.17 25.84
C GLY A 221 2.58 -21.02 24.90
N VAL A 222 2.43 -20.18 23.85
CA VAL A 222 3.55 -19.80 22.98
C VAL A 222 4.47 -18.82 23.71
N ASP A 223 5.77 -18.85 23.36
CA ASP A 223 6.79 -17.97 23.96
C ASP A 223 6.86 -16.62 23.22
N ALA A 224 6.46 -16.60 21.97
CA ALA A 224 6.41 -15.41 21.11
C ALA A 224 5.40 -15.64 19.97
N VAL A 225 4.93 -14.57 19.35
CA VAL A 225 4.08 -14.60 18.14
C VAL A 225 4.78 -13.85 17.02
N PHE A 226 4.62 -14.34 15.78
CA PHE A 226 5.01 -13.67 14.57
C PHE A 226 3.82 -13.48 13.63
N THR A 227 3.66 -12.25 13.11
CA THR A 227 2.71 -11.87 12.07
C THR A 227 3.46 -11.12 10.98
N PRO A 228 3.36 -11.50 9.69
CA PRO A 228 3.95 -10.72 8.59
C PRO A 228 3.20 -9.40 8.36
N THR A 229 3.39 -8.76 7.20
CA THR A 229 2.66 -7.56 6.78
C THR A 229 1.20 -7.90 6.38
N ASP A 230 0.46 -8.54 7.26
CA ASP A 230 -0.89 -9.05 7.05
C ASP A 230 -1.94 -7.97 7.34
N ASN A 231 -2.71 -7.58 6.33
CA ASN A 231 -3.67 -6.48 6.44
C ASN A 231 -4.87 -6.82 7.34
N VAL A 232 -5.29 -8.10 7.37
CA VAL A 232 -6.41 -8.54 8.23
C VAL A 232 -6.00 -8.50 9.70
N ILE A 233 -4.80 -9.01 10.01
CA ILE A 233 -4.30 -8.98 11.40
C ILE A 233 -4.03 -7.54 11.82
N MET A 234 -3.44 -6.71 10.93
CA MET A 234 -3.18 -5.29 11.21
C MET A 234 -4.45 -4.53 11.61
N ALA A 235 -5.55 -4.75 10.90
CA ALA A 235 -6.83 -4.11 11.20
C ALA A 235 -7.37 -4.45 12.60
N ALA A 236 -6.95 -5.58 13.17
CA ALA A 236 -7.36 -6.06 14.50
C ALA A 236 -6.27 -5.93 15.58
N GLU A 237 -5.07 -5.42 15.23
CA GLU A 237 -3.91 -5.43 16.15
C GLU A 237 -4.20 -4.80 17.51
N MET A 238 -4.86 -3.64 17.53
CA MET A 238 -5.21 -2.98 18.79
C MET A 238 -6.12 -3.82 19.72
N ALA A 239 -6.84 -4.78 19.16
CA ALA A 239 -7.71 -5.67 19.94
C ALA A 239 -6.97 -6.87 20.56
N ILE A 240 -5.76 -7.20 20.09
CA ILE A 240 -5.01 -8.39 20.54
C ILE A 240 -3.68 -8.05 21.21
N ALA A 241 -3.11 -6.88 20.94
CA ALA A 241 -1.78 -6.50 21.42
C ALA A 241 -1.67 -6.50 22.96
N GLU A 242 -2.65 -5.90 23.65
CA GLU A 242 -2.66 -5.88 25.12
C GLU A 242 -2.77 -7.29 25.71
N ASP A 243 -3.58 -8.16 25.10
CA ASP A 243 -3.73 -9.54 25.58
C ASP A 243 -2.43 -10.32 25.46
N PHE A 244 -1.67 -10.17 24.39
CA PHE A 244 -0.33 -10.76 24.28
C PHE A 244 0.61 -10.18 25.33
N ALA A 245 0.66 -8.86 25.48
CA ALA A 245 1.57 -8.18 26.39
C ALA A 245 1.36 -8.58 27.86
N ILE A 246 0.12 -8.58 28.36
CA ILE A 246 -0.19 -8.96 29.76
C ILE A 246 0.07 -10.45 30.04
N ASN A 247 0.06 -11.30 29.01
CA ASN A 247 0.44 -12.71 29.13
C ASN A 247 1.96 -12.94 28.93
N GLY A 248 2.74 -11.86 28.79
CA GLY A 248 4.20 -11.94 28.67
C GLY A 248 4.68 -12.47 27.33
N ILE A 249 3.88 -12.35 26.27
CA ILE A 249 4.14 -12.87 24.92
C ILE A 249 4.52 -11.73 24.00
N PRO A 250 5.80 -11.59 23.59
CA PRO A 250 6.17 -10.59 22.59
C PRO A 250 5.60 -10.93 21.22
N HIS A 251 4.93 -9.94 20.60
CA HIS A 251 4.39 -10.02 19.25
C HIS A 251 5.35 -9.33 18.28
N TYR A 252 6.05 -10.11 17.45
CA TYR A 252 6.92 -9.64 16.37
C TYR A 252 6.12 -9.53 15.07
N THR A 253 6.33 -8.45 14.33
CA THR A 253 5.48 -8.14 13.17
C THR A 253 6.27 -7.68 11.95
N GLY A 254 5.58 -7.57 10.81
CA GLY A 254 6.19 -7.18 9.55
C GLY A 254 6.29 -5.67 9.32
N ALA A 255 5.61 -4.83 10.14
CA ALA A 255 5.58 -3.39 9.92
C ALA A 255 5.54 -2.61 11.25
N ASP A 256 6.08 -1.39 11.22
CA ASP A 256 6.14 -0.51 12.40
C ASP A 256 4.77 -0.01 12.86
N SER A 257 3.79 0.08 11.96
CA SER A 257 2.42 0.42 12.31
C SER A 257 1.76 -0.59 13.25
N PHE A 258 2.07 -1.88 13.14
CA PHE A 258 1.68 -2.87 14.16
C PHE A 258 2.28 -2.51 15.53
N VAL A 259 3.56 -2.12 15.54
CA VAL A 259 4.27 -1.78 16.77
C VAL A 259 3.69 -0.51 17.39
N ARG A 260 3.36 0.49 16.58
CA ARG A 260 2.61 1.67 17.07
C ARG A 260 1.21 1.32 17.58
N ASN A 261 0.59 0.25 17.08
CA ASN A 261 -0.71 -0.25 17.55
C ASN A 261 -0.59 -1.24 18.73
N GLY A 262 0.60 -1.42 19.29
CA GLY A 262 0.79 -2.20 20.52
C GLY A 262 1.53 -3.53 20.36
N ALA A 263 1.91 -3.95 19.13
CA ALA A 263 2.84 -5.06 18.99
C ALA A 263 4.20 -4.73 19.62
N TYR A 264 5.03 -5.74 19.86
CA TYR A 264 6.29 -5.55 20.58
C TYR A 264 7.39 -4.95 19.69
N ALA A 265 7.71 -5.60 18.58
CA ALA A 265 8.82 -5.17 17.73
C ALA A 265 8.69 -5.64 16.27
N THR A 266 9.38 -4.92 15.40
CA THR A 266 9.52 -5.26 13.98
C THR A 266 10.91 -4.90 13.47
N CYS A 267 11.25 -5.40 12.27
CA CYS A 267 12.30 -4.85 11.43
C CYS A 267 11.72 -4.71 10.01
N GLY A 268 11.53 -3.49 9.56
CA GLY A 268 10.81 -3.20 8.33
C GLY A 268 11.33 -1.97 7.58
N VAL A 269 10.50 -1.43 6.71
CA VAL A 269 10.69 -0.21 5.92
C VAL A 269 9.93 0.96 6.54
N ASN A 270 10.29 2.18 6.15
CA ASN A 270 9.48 3.37 6.47
C ASN A 270 8.37 3.52 5.42
N TYR A 271 7.12 3.51 5.85
CA TYR A 271 5.97 3.59 4.94
C TYR A 271 5.71 5.00 4.39
N THR A 272 6.14 6.04 5.08
CA THR A 272 6.13 7.41 4.55
C THR A 272 7.12 7.52 3.37
N ASP A 273 8.35 7.01 3.53
CA ASP A 273 9.35 7.00 2.45
C ASP A 273 8.89 6.14 1.26
N LEU A 274 8.23 5.01 1.55
CA LEU A 274 7.65 4.14 0.52
C LEU A 274 6.56 4.86 -0.28
N GLY A 275 5.65 5.55 0.39
CA GLY A 275 4.60 6.33 -0.26
C GLY A 275 5.16 7.45 -1.12
N THR A 276 6.14 8.22 -0.61
CA THR A 276 6.88 9.24 -1.36
C THR A 276 7.51 8.63 -2.62
N ARG A 277 8.22 7.52 -2.48
CA ARG A 277 8.85 6.84 -3.63
C ARG A 277 7.82 6.36 -4.66
N THR A 278 6.66 5.87 -4.20
CA THR A 278 5.59 5.45 -5.10
C THR A 278 5.03 6.62 -5.92
N ALA A 279 4.86 7.79 -5.31
CA ALA A 279 4.42 9.01 -6.01
C ALA A 279 5.43 9.47 -7.06
N ASP A 280 6.74 9.42 -6.76
CA ASP A 280 7.81 9.70 -7.74
C ASP A 280 7.69 8.80 -8.97
N LEU A 281 7.51 7.48 -8.74
CA LEU A 281 7.33 6.50 -9.80
C LEU A 281 6.05 6.77 -10.60
N ALA A 282 4.96 7.15 -9.93
CA ALA A 282 3.70 7.48 -10.60
C ALA A 282 3.83 8.72 -11.49
N LEU A 283 4.46 9.79 -11.01
CA LEU A 283 4.72 10.96 -11.84
C LEU A 283 5.61 10.62 -13.04
N LYS A 284 6.66 9.84 -12.84
CA LYS A 284 7.54 9.39 -13.93
C LYS A 284 6.78 8.58 -14.96
N ALA A 285 5.93 7.63 -14.52
CA ALA A 285 5.09 6.82 -15.41
C ALA A 285 4.12 7.68 -16.24
N MET A 286 3.51 8.69 -15.64
CA MET A 286 2.59 9.61 -16.32
C MET A 286 3.29 10.58 -17.28
N ALA A 287 4.46 11.07 -16.91
CA ALA A 287 5.17 12.10 -17.68
C ALA A 287 6.05 11.53 -18.80
N GLU A 288 6.73 10.41 -18.54
CA GLU A 288 7.72 9.81 -19.43
C GLU A 288 7.23 8.49 -20.07
N GLY A 289 6.15 7.91 -19.53
CA GLY A 289 5.64 6.59 -19.90
C GLY A 289 6.36 5.45 -19.19
N MET A 290 5.86 4.24 -19.39
CA MET A 290 6.31 3.03 -18.67
C MET A 290 7.61 2.42 -19.26
N SER A 291 8.01 2.84 -20.46
CA SER A 291 9.17 2.25 -21.16
C SER A 291 10.48 2.49 -20.40
N GLY A 292 11.17 1.43 -20.03
CA GLY A 292 12.44 1.49 -19.30
C GLY A 292 12.31 1.70 -17.80
N MET A 293 11.11 1.60 -17.27
CA MET A 293 10.92 1.45 -15.82
C MET A 293 11.27 0.02 -15.39
N GLU A 294 11.84 -0.11 -14.21
CA GLU A 294 12.06 -1.42 -13.60
C GLU A 294 10.71 -2.03 -13.17
N ASP A 295 10.65 -3.35 -13.04
CA ASP A 295 9.45 -4.04 -12.56
C ASP A 295 9.01 -3.54 -11.19
N TYR A 296 9.96 -3.24 -10.30
CA TYR A 296 9.69 -2.60 -9.01
C TYR A 296 10.95 -1.98 -8.40
N TYR A 297 10.72 -1.11 -7.42
CA TYR A 297 11.75 -0.57 -6.55
C TYR A 297 11.68 -1.27 -5.18
N LEU A 298 12.75 -1.95 -4.80
CA LEU A 298 12.86 -2.54 -3.47
C LEU A 298 13.25 -1.45 -2.47
N MET A 299 12.40 -1.24 -1.45
CA MET A 299 12.66 -0.28 -0.40
C MET A 299 13.82 -0.73 0.51
N ASP A 300 14.63 0.22 0.95
CA ASP A 300 15.62 -0.03 1.98
C ASP A 300 14.90 -0.35 3.31
N GLY A 301 15.22 -1.52 3.87
CA GLY A 301 14.66 -1.99 5.14
C GLY A 301 15.70 -1.88 6.28
N GLY A 302 15.50 -2.68 7.33
CA GLY A 302 16.45 -2.79 8.44
C GLY A 302 16.22 -1.78 9.56
N ILE A 303 15.09 -1.09 9.57
CA ILE A 303 14.69 -0.23 10.69
C ILE A 303 14.03 -1.12 11.75
N ILE A 304 14.66 -1.23 12.92
CA ILE A 304 14.10 -1.93 14.08
C ILE A 304 13.22 -0.95 14.84
N THR A 305 11.93 -1.25 14.97
CA THR A 305 11.00 -0.46 15.79
C THR A 305 10.56 -1.28 16.98
N VAL A 306 10.60 -0.68 18.18
CA VAL A 306 10.22 -1.31 19.46
C VAL A 306 9.19 -0.45 20.18
N ASN A 307 8.11 -1.06 20.65
CA ASN A 307 7.11 -0.39 21.49
C ASN A 307 7.53 -0.48 22.96
N THR A 308 7.88 0.66 23.56
CA THR A 308 8.37 0.73 24.93
C THR A 308 7.28 0.50 25.99
N ASP A 309 6.02 0.87 25.68
CA ASP A 309 4.87 0.58 26.57
C ASP A 309 4.63 -0.93 26.63
N THR A 310 4.62 -1.59 25.48
CA THR A 310 4.46 -3.06 25.39
C THR A 310 5.63 -3.78 26.02
N ALA A 311 6.87 -3.34 25.78
CA ALA A 311 8.05 -3.88 26.43
C ALA A 311 7.95 -3.77 27.95
N ALA A 312 7.46 -2.66 28.49
CA ALA A 312 7.27 -2.46 29.93
C ALA A 312 6.19 -3.38 30.50
N MET A 313 5.09 -3.62 29.76
CA MET A 313 4.03 -4.56 30.18
C MET A 313 4.52 -6.01 30.23
N ILE A 314 5.25 -6.45 29.20
CA ILE A 314 5.86 -7.78 29.14
C ILE A 314 6.94 -7.94 30.24
N GLY A 315 7.65 -6.86 30.56
CA GLY A 315 8.64 -6.80 31.60
C GLY A 315 9.97 -7.42 31.17
N LYS A 316 10.67 -8.15 32.09
CA LYS A 316 12.01 -8.69 31.84
C LYS A 316 12.14 -9.61 30.61
N GLN A 317 11.03 -10.13 30.13
CA GLN A 317 10.99 -11.01 28.96
C GLN A 317 11.00 -10.21 27.63
N ALA A 318 10.99 -8.88 27.70
CA ALA A 318 11.05 -7.99 26.54
C ALA A 318 12.17 -6.96 26.66
N GLU A 319 13.29 -7.35 27.29
CA GLU A 319 14.53 -6.56 27.27
C GLU A 319 15.10 -6.55 25.84
N TYR A 320 15.25 -5.38 25.24
CA TYR A 320 15.57 -5.22 23.82
C TYR A 320 16.93 -4.56 23.54
N SER A 321 17.75 -4.31 24.57
CA SER A 321 19.10 -3.73 24.39
C SER A 321 20.01 -4.58 23.48
N CYS A 322 19.68 -5.85 23.28
CA CYS A 322 20.37 -6.71 22.32
C CYS A 322 20.19 -6.22 20.86
N PHE A 323 19.12 -5.51 20.54
CA PHE A 323 18.85 -5.00 19.19
C PHE A 323 19.81 -3.88 18.78
N ASP A 324 20.42 -3.13 19.73
CA ASP A 324 21.41 -2.09 19.45
C ASP A 324 22.62 -2.60 18.65
N SER A 325 22.91 -3.89 18.78
CA SER A 325 24.00 -4.54 18.02
C SER A 325 23.54 -5.07 16.65
N MET A 326 22.23 -5.08 16.37
CA MET A 326 21.65 -5.64 15.16
C MET A 326 21.30 -4.59 14.10
N GLY A 327 21.01 -3.35 14.52
CA GLY A 327 20.65 -2.27 13.60
C GLY A 327 20.28 -0.98 14.31
N THR A 328 19.69 -0.05 13.57
CA THR A 328 19.16 1.18 14.14
C THR A 328 17.84 0.90 14.82
N VAL A 329 17.75 1.17 16.13
CA VAL A 329 16.53 1.00 16.92
C VAL A 329 15.78 2.33 17.02
N VAL A 330 14.48 2.29 16.71
CA VAL A 330 13.52 3.38 16.89
C VAL A 330 12.52 2.95 17.98
N GLU A 331 12.46 3.74 19.05
CA GLU A 331 11.50 3.52 20.13
C GLU A 331 10.20 4.28 19.85
N VAL A 332 9.09 3.60 20.06
CA VAL A 332 7.75 4.18 19.93
C VAL A 332 6.92 3.84 21.16
N ILE A 333 5.85 4.57 21.36
CA ILE A 333 4.80 4.26 22.35
C ILE A 333 3.53 3.84 21.63
N THR A 334 2.63 3.17 22.32
CA THR A 334 1.33 2.81 21.75
C THR A 334 0.51 4.06 21.47
N THR A 335 0.13 4.25 20.21
CA THR A 335 -0.83 5.30 19.81
C THR A 335 -2.25 4.78 20.06
N LYS A 336 -3.01 5.56 20.83
CA LYS A 336 -4.42 5.29 21.12
C LYS A 336 -5.26 6.22 20.25
N ASP A 337 -5.38 5.92 18.96
CA ASP A 337 -6.26 6.67 18.06
C ASP A 337 -7.26 5.74 17.37
#